data_213e9784d4f4548b7bf9ff61ce42dd50
#
_entry.id   213e9784d4f4548b7bf9ff61ce42dd50
#
_cell.length_a   1.000
_cell.length_b   1.000
_cell.length_c   1.000
_cell.angle_alpha   90.00
_cell.angle_beta   90.00
_cell.angle_gamma   90.00
#
_symmetry.space_group_name_H-M   'P 1'
#
loop_
_entity.id
_entity.type
_entity.pdbx_description
1 polymer ?
#
loop_
_entity_poly.entity_id
_entity_poly.type
_entity_poly.pdbx_seq_one_letter_code
_entity_poly.pdbx_strand_id
1 'polypeptide(L)'
;MTHSTLWTLAVAGLVSATACSGSDTRSASDSAGTPGPATSSSAVDLTGAGATFPQPIYSKWFSDYAAKTGVRINYQSIGSGGGIQQLSVGTVDFGASDAPMTDAEMSKAKGGPILHFPTVLGAVVITYNVPDLTRPLNLSGDVIADIFLGKITKWNDSRIASLNAGAKLPARDILVVHRSDGSGTTYIFSDYLAAVSPAWASGPGKGKELKWPVGLGGKGNEGVAGQVKQTPYTLGYVELAYANQNKLPAAKVKNAAGQFVAPAIPSITAAAAGAIEKLPPTTDYRVSIVNAPGPEAYPISSFTWLLVYQRQPDATKGKKLVDFMRWAFTEGEASAAVLDYAPLPAAVGTQLIERLATIQVGTAS
;
A
#
# COMPACT_ATOMS: atom_id res chain seq x y z
N MET A 1 -16.05 60.37 -13.21
CA MET A 1 -17.41 60.42 -13.72
C MET A 1 -17.97 59.05 -13.57
N THR A 2 -18.65 58.76 -12.41
CA THR A 2 -20.11 58.57 -12.25
C THR A 2 -20.59 57.26 -12.92
N HIS A 3 -21.27 56.26 -12.31
CA HIS A 3 -22.18 56.20 -11.16
C HIS A 3 -22.34 54.79 -10.65
N SER A 4 -22.53 54.69 -9.36
CA SER A 4 -23.16 53.68 -8.54
C SER A 4 -24.52 53.18 -9.04
N THR A 5 -24.90 51.97 -8.70
CA THR A 5 -26.23 51.71 -8.13
C THR A 5 -26.26 50.40 -7.31
N LEU A 6 -26.56 50.55 -6.01
CA LEU A 6 -27.01 49.57 -5.05
C LEU A 6 -28.48 49.21 -5.31
N TRP A 7 -28.86 47.94 -5.10
CA TRP A 7 -30.24 47.57 -4.78
C TRP A 7 -30.28 46.54 -3.65
N THR A 8 -30.72 47.01 -2.51
CA THR A 8 -31.19 46.28 -1.34
C THR A 8 -32.70 46.07 -1.43
N LEU A 9 -33.21 44.89 -1.14
CA LEU A 9 -34.62 44.67 -0.81
C LEU A 9 -34.75 43.66 0.32
N ALA A 10 -35.14 44.14 1.48
CA ALA A 10 -35.61 43.38 2.63
C ALA A 10 -37.14 43.23 2.55
N VAL A 11 -37.64 42.06 2.86
CA VAL A 11 -39.07 41.86 3.22
C VAL A 11 -39.17 40.98 4.47
N ALA A 12 -39.74 41.56 5.50
CA ALA A 12 -40.16 40.95 6.74
C ALA A 12 -41.67 40.63 6.71
N GLY A 13 -42.13 39.68 7.47
CA GLY A 13 -43.55 39.42 7.74
C GLY A 13 -43.78 38.00 8.23
N LEU A 14 -44.25 37.68 9.21
CA LEU A 14 -45.15 37.95 10.34
C LEU A 14 -45.64 36.61 10.90
N VAL A 15 -45.60 36.53 12.20
CA VAL A 15 -46.09 35.50 13.09
C VAL A 15 -47.61 35.35 13.01
N SER A 16 -48.15 34.11 13.18
CA SER A 16 -49.48 33.90 13.69
C SER A 16 -49.53 32.59 14.53
N ALA A 17 -49.66 32.74 15.80
CA ALA A 17 -50.01 31.71 16.76
C ALA A 17 -51.53 31.56 16.84
N THR A 18 -52.02 30.34 16.82
CA THR A 18 -53.39 30.00 17.28
C THR A 18 -53.33 28.76 18.19
N ALA A 19 -53.64 29.01 19.44
CA ALA A 19 -53.92 27.99 20.43
C ALA A 19 -55.40 27.60 20.35
N CYS A 20 -55.72 26.31 20.44
CA CYS A 20 -57.02 25.83 20.89
C CYS A 20 -56.83 24.60 21.76
N SER A 21 -57.27 24.76 23.00
CA SER A 21 -57.45 23.74 24.01
C SER A 21 -58.65 22.85 23.71
N GLY A 22 -58.51 21.56 23.95
CA GLY A 22 -59.62 20.59 23.98
C GLY A 22 -59.23 19.38 24.81
N SER A 23 -59.70 19.37 26.06
CA SER A 23 -59.61 18.24 26.99
C SER A 23 -60.60 17.15 26.60
N ASP A 24 -60.11 15.91 26.44
CA ASP A 24 -60.95 14.71 26.67
C ASP A 24 -60.09 13.56 27.22
N THR A 25 -60.43 13.21 28.43
CA THR A 25 -59.99 12.05 29.20
C THR A 25 -60.49 10.75 28.57
N ARG A 26 -59.63 9.80 28.25
CA ARG A 26 -59.93 8.37 28.26
C ARG A 26 -58.73 7.52 28.62
N SER A 27 -59.04 6.58 29.48
CA SER A 27 -58.28 5.62 30.24
C SER A 27 -57.16 4.87 29.51
N ALA A 28 -56.25 4.51 30.35
CA ALA A 28 -55.09 3.63 30.17
C ALA A 28 -55.43 2.26 29.53
N SER A 29 -54.52 1.82 28.65
CA SER A 29 -54.12 0.43 28.58
C SER A 29 -52.61 0.39 28.38
N ASP A 30 -51.93 -0.09 29.39
CA ASP A 30 -50.52 -0.44 29.39
C ASP A 30 -50.20 -1.40 28.23
N SER A 31 -49.40 -0.96 27.33
CA SER A 31 -48.62 -1.85 26.48
C SER A 31 -47.16 -1.41 26.67
N ALA A 32 -46.48 -2.02 27.62
CA ALA A 32 -45.03 -1.96 27.73
C ALA A 32 -44.40 -2.56 26.46
N GLY A 33 -44.18 -1.68 25.50
CA GLY A 33 -43.29 -1.99 24.35
C GLY A 33 -41.88 -2.18 24.90
N THR A 34 -41.42 -3.44 24.93
CA THR A 34 -40.03 -3.79 25.16
C THR A 34 -39.18 -2.95 24.21
N PRO A 35 -38.21 -2.17 24.70
CA PRO A 35 -37.26 -1.51 23.78
C PRO A 35 -36.57 -2.61 22.96
N GLY A 36 -36.79 -2.59 21.67
CA GLY A 36 -36.01 -3.44 20.76
C GLY A 36 -34.51 -3.19 20.98
N PRO A 37 -33.65 -4.20 20.83
CA PRO A 37 -32.23 -4.03 21.04
C PRO A 37 -31.78 -2.86 20.17
N ALA A 38 -31.27 -1.81 20.83
CA ALA A 38 -30.59 -0.74 20.15
C ALA A 38 -29.49 -1.40 19.29
N THR A 39 -29.55 -1.24 17.98
CA THR A 39 -28.46 -1.59 17.08
C THR A 39 -27.27 -0.76 17.54
N SER A 40 -26.45 -1.36 18.40
CA SER A 40 -25.14 -0.79 18.73
C SER A 40 -24.40 -0.61 17.42
N SER A 41 -24.11 0.62 17.03
CA SER A 41 -23.11 0.90 16.01
C SER A 41 -21.86 0.17 16.49
N SER A 42 -21.54 -0.96 15.87
CA SER A 42 -20.42 -1.79 16.33
C SER A 42 -19.15 -0.96 16.20
N ALA A 43 -18.58 -0.63 17.36
CA ALA A 43 -17.34 0.13 17.44
C ALA A 43 -16.23 -0.59 16.66
N VAL A 44 -15.30 0.19 16.07
CA VAL A 44 -14.08 -0.35 15.46
C VAL A 44 -13.24 -1.02 16.54
N ASP A 45 -12.89 -2.28 16.33
CA ASP A 45 -12.15 -3.08 17.31
C ASP A 45 -10.63 -2.85 17.23
N LEU A 46 -10.10 -2.70 16.01
CA LEU A 46 -8.69 -2.48 15.74
C LEU A 46 -8.50 -1.34 14.74
N THR A 47 -7.45 -0.58 14.94
CA THR A 47 -7.03 0.50 14.03
C THR A 47 -5.63 0.21 13.50
N GLY A 48 -5.43 0.40 12.20
CA GLY A 48 -4.13 0.31 11.55
C GLY A 48 -3.89 1.46 10.60
N ALA A 49 -2.63 1.71 10.26
CA ALA A 49 -2.26 2.69 9.26
C ALA A 49 -0.98 2.29 8.54
N GLY A 50 -0.83 2.72 7.30
CA GLY A 50 0.44 2.53 6.62
C GLY A 50 0.37 2.38 5.11
N ALA A 51 1.16 1.45 4.60
CA ALA A 51 1.44 1.23 3.20
C ALA A 51 0.18 1.14 2.33
N THR A 52 0.24 1.78 1.16
CA THR A 52 -0.80 1.62 0.12
C THR A 52 -0.60 0.36 -0.71
N PHE A 53 0.62 -0.17 -0.74
CA PHE A 53 0.99 -1.38 -1.47
C PHE A 53 0.05 -2.57 -1.15
N PRO A 54 -0.19 -2.97 0.12
CA PRO A 54 -1.06 -4.09 0.45
C PRO A 54 -2.54 -3.72 0.59
N GLN A 55 -2.94 -2.46 0.35
CA GLN A 55 -4.30 -2.01 0.59
C GLN A 55 -5.38 -2.88 -0.09
N PRO A 56 -5.24 -3.33 -1.35
CA PRO A 56 -6.25 -4.21 -1.96
C PRO A 56 -6.47 -5.52 -1.19
N ILE A 57 -5.40 -6.22 -0.81
CA ILE A 57 -5.51 -7.47 -0.06
C ILE A 57 -5.93 -7.23 1.40
N TYR A 58 -5.43 -6.17 2.04
CA TYR A 58 -5.82 -5.85 3.42
C TYR A 58 -7.31 -5.50 3.52
N SER A 59 -7.85 -4.74 2.57
CA SER A 59 -9.30 -4.45 2.51
C SER A 59 -10.13 -5.73 2.41
N LYS A 60 -9.69 -6.69 1.58
CA LYS A 60 -10.34 -8.00 1.45
C LYS A 60 -10.26 -8.77 2.75
N TRP A 61 -9.08 -8.88 3.36
CA TRP A 61 -8.90 -9.59 4.63
C TRP A 61 -9.73 -9.00 5.76
N PHE A 62 -9.76 -7.68 5.91
CA PHE A 62 -10.55 -7.03 6.97
C PHE A 62 -12.05 -7.26 6.78
N SER A 63 -12.54 -7.22 5.53
CA SER A 63 -13.93 -7.52 5.21
C SER A 63 -14.28 -8.98 5.51
N ASP A 64 -13.47 -9.93 5.06
CA ASP A 64 -13.71 -11.36 5.24
C ASP A 64 -13.62 -11.76 6.73
N TYR A 65 -12.61 -11.21 7.43
CA TYR A 65 -12.44 -11.48 8.84
C TYR A 65 -13.60 -10.91 9.68
N ALA A 66 -14.05 -9.70 9.34
CA ALA A 66 -15.23 -9.11 9.99
C ALA A 66 -16.50 -9.93 9.73
N ALA A 67 -16.70 -10.43 8.52
CA ALA A 67 -17.83 -11.30 8.19
C ALA A 67 -17.78 -12.63 8.99
N LYS A 68 -16.59 -13.17 9.23
CA LYS A 68 -16.38 -14.42 9.96
C LYS A 68 -16.49 -14.28 11.48
N THR A 69 -15.97 -13.19 12.03
CA THR A 69 -15.73 -13.05 13.49
C THR A 69 -16.47 -11.90 14.15
N GLY A 70 -17.00 -10.96 13.37
CA GLY A 70 -17.56 -9.69 13.85
C GLY A 70 -16.51 -8.63 14.18
N VAL A 71 -15.20 -8.96 14.19
CA VAL A 71 -14.13 -8.02 14.51
C VAL A 71 -13.90 -7.04 13.35
N ARG A 72 -14.06 -5.75 13.61
CA ARG A 72 -13.91 -4.68 12.61
C ARG A 72 -12.55 -4.03 12.70
N ILE A 73 -11.86 -3.96 11.59
CA ILE A 73 -10.54 -3.35 11.47
C ILE A 73 -10.65 -2.13 10.56
N ASN A 74 -10.27 -0.96 11.08
CA ASN A 74 -10.16 0.26 10.31
C ASN A 74 -8.69 0.49 9.92
N TYR A 75 -8.42 0.64 8.63
CA TYR A 75 -7.07 0.85 8.11
C TYR A 75 -6.97 2.13 7.30
N GLN A 76 -5.99 2.96 7.64
CA GLN A 76 -5.70 4.20 6.95
C GLN A 76 -4.52 3.97 5.98
N SER A 77 -4.80 3.92 4.69
CA SER A 77 -3.82 3.79 3.61
C SER A 77 -3.16 5.15 3.34
N ILE A 78 -2.11 5.48 4.10
CA ILE A 78 -1.45 6.80 4.12
C ILE A 78 0.03 6.76 3.76
N GLY A 79 0.52 5.61 3.30
CA GLY A 79 1.92 5.33 3.01
C GLY A 79 2.70 4.80 4.22
N SER A 80 3.78 4.08 3.93
CA SER A 80 4.61 3.42 4.95
C SER A 80 5.17 4.38 5.99
N GLY A 81 5.62 5.56 5.57
CA GLY A 81 6.12 6.59 6.49
C GLY A 81 5.06 7.03 7.50
N GLY A 82 3.83 7.28 7.04
CA GLY A 82 2.70 7.62 7.92
C GLY A 82 2.35 6.49 8.88
N GLY A 83 2.35 5.22 8.41
CA GLY A 83 2.09 4.05 9.26
C GLY A 83 3.14 3.86 10.35
N ILE A 84 4.42 3.95 9.99
CA ILE A 84 5.53 3.89 10.96
C ILE A 84 5.41 5.00 11.99
N GLN A 85 5.08 6.23 11.55
CA GLN A 85 4.91 7.36 12.46
C GLN A 85 3.76 7.15 13.44
N GLN A 86 2.57 6.76 12.96
CA GLN A 86 1.39 6.54 13.79
C GLN A 86 1.60 5.39 14.80
N LEU A 87 2.20 4.29 14.35
CA LEU A 87 2.56 3.20 15.24
C LEU A 87 3.56 3.68 16.30
N SER A 88 4.63 4.38 15.90
CA SER A 88 5.68 4.83 16.82
C SER A 88 5.18 5.75 17.94
N VAL A 89 4.14 6.54 17.67
CA VAL A 89 3.51 7.39 18.70
C VAL A 89 2.34 6.72 19.43
N GLY A 90 1.92 5.53 19.01
CA GLY A 90 0.90 4.72 19.66
C GLY A 90 -0.54 5.15 19.35
N THR A 91 -0.81 5.76 18.17
CA THR A 91 -2.16 6.17 17.75
C THR A 91 -2.91 5.07 16.99
N VAL A 92 -2.25 3.99 16.63
CA VAL A 92 -2.84 2.81 15.98
C VAL A 92 -2.38 1.53 16.68
N ASP A 93 -3.16 0.47 16.53
CA ASP A 93 -2.87 -0.84 17.12
C ASP A 93 -1.80 -1.60 16.32
N PHE A 94 -1.71 -1.34 15.00
CA PHE A 94 -0.65 -1.89 14.14
C PHE A 94 -0.29 -0.92 13.01
N GLY A 95 0.94 -1.02 12.53
CA GLY A 95 1.39 -0.32 11.32
C GLY A 95 1.50 -1.28 10.13
N ALA A 96 1.60 -0.74 8.92
CA ALA A 96 1.99 -1.50 7.74
C ALA A 96 3.02 -0.74 6.90
N SER A 97 4.00 -1.48 6.38
CA SER A 97 5.09 -0.89 5.61
C SER A 97 5.69 -1.88 4.61
N ASP A 98 6.05 -1.39 3.41
CA ASP A 98 6.83 -2.14 2.42
C ASP A 98 8.32 -1.79 2.49
N ALA A 99 8.70 -1.00 3.50
CA ALA A 99 10.07 -0.76 3.91
C ALA A 99 10.21 -1.21 5.37
N PRO A 100 11.16 -2.08 5.69
CA PRO A 100 11.42 -2.41 7.09
C PRO A 100 11.77 -1.15 7.88
N MET A 101 11.35 -1.10 9.14
CA MET A 101 11.81 -0.03 10.03
C MET A 101 13.33 -0.16 10.26
N THR A 102 13.99 0.97 10.23
CA THR A 102 15.40 1.06 10.65
C THR A 102 15.50 0.95 12.16
N ASP A 103 16.69 0.59 12.69
CA ASP A 103 16.93 0.57 14.12
C ASP A 103 16.67 1.93 14.78
N ALA A 104 16.99 3.01 14.07
CA ALA A 104 16.72 4.38 14.52
C ALA A 104 15.22 4.70 14.59
N GLU A 105 14.40 4.13 13.71
CA GLU A 105 12.92 4.26 13.77
C GLU A 105 12.37 3.41 14.91
N MET A 106 12.83 2.17 15.04
CA MET A 106 12.40 1.27 16.14
C MET A 106 12.75 1.84 17.51
N SER A 107 13.94 2.45 17.68
CA SER A 107 14.34 3.04 18.97
C SER A 107 13.48 4.23 19.39
N LYS A 108 12.75 4.87 18.48
CA LYS A 108 11.82 5.99 18.76
C LYS A 108 10.40 5.52 19.08
N ALA A 109 10.12 4.23 18.92
CA ALA A 109 8.79 3.69 19.16
C ALA A 109 8.44 3.67 20.65
N LYS A 110 7.36 4.36 21.04
CA LYS A 110 6.99 4.57 22.45
C LYS A 110 6.50 3.30 23.16
N GLY A 111 5.94 2.34 22.41
CA GLY A 111 5.39 1.10 22.96
C GLY A 111 6.42 -0.03 23.14
N GLY A 112 7.71 0.24 22.91
CA GLY A 112 8.78 -0.76 23.03
C GLY A 112 9.13 -1.45 21.71
N PRO A 113 9.69 -2.67 21.75
CA PRO A 113 10.14 -3.40 20.58
C PRO A 113 9.01 -3.64 19.57
N ILE A 114 9.33 -3.45 18.28
CA ILE A 114 8.40 -3.72 17.16
C ILE A 114 8.85 -4.97 16.43
N LEU A 115 7.90 -5.85 16.18
CA LEU A 115 8.07 -7.06 15.38
C LEU A 115 7.59 -6.79 13.94
N HIS A 116 8.33 -7.31 12.98
CA HIS A 116 7.99 -7.29 11.56
C HIS A 116 7.40 -8.65 11.17
N PHE A 117 6.19 -8.64 10.61
CA PHE A 117 5.52 -9.83 10.10
C PHE A 117 5.26 -9.64 8.61
N PRO A 118 6.03 -10.29 7.72
CA PRO A 118 5.70 -10.29 6.29
C PRO A 118 4.31 -10.91 6.09
N THR A 119 3.52 -10.34 5.18
CA THR A 119 2.13 -10.78 4.98
C THR A 119 1.90 -11.39 3.60
N VAL A 120 2.35 -10.74 2.56
CA VAL A 120 2.32 -11.20 1.17
C VAL A 120 3.54 -10.68 0.44
N LEU A 121 3.75 -11.21 -0.77
CA LEU A 121 4.73 -10.68 -1.71
C LEU A 121 4.00 -9.93 -2.83
N GLY A 122 4.62 -8.87 -3.31
CA GLY A 122 4.13 -8.14 -4.48
C GLY A 122 5.29 -7.63 -5.33
N ALA A 123 4.96 -6.99 -6.44
CA ALA A 123 5.91 -6.39 -7.36
C ALA A 123 5.68 -4.89 -7.51
N VAL A 124 6.76 -4.13 -7.54
CA VAL A 124 6.71 -2.76 -8.07
C VAL A 124 6.91 -2.84 -9.58
N VAL A 125 5.93 -2.35 -10.32
CA VAL A 125 5.93 -2.41 -11.78
C VAL A 125 6.15 -1.04 -12.39
N ILE A 126 6.88 -1.00 -13.50
CA ILE A 126 7.00 0.21 -14.32
C ILE A 126 5.78 0.25 -15.21
N THR A 127 4.87 1.16 -14.90
CA THR A 127 3.64 1.39 -15.67
C THR A 127 3.73 2.65 -16.50
N TYR A 128 3.01 2.69 -17.60
CA TYR A 128 3.10 3.80 -18.55
C TYR A 128 1.81 3.98 -19.34
N ASN A 129 1.70 5.12 -20.00
CA ASN A 129 0.60 5.44 -20.90
C ASN A 129 1.16 5.96 -22.24
N VAL A 130 1.45 5.03 -23.15
CA VAL A 130 1.87 5.39 -24.51
C VAL A 130 0.78 4.93 -25.47
N PRO A 131 -0.01 5.87 -26.03
CA PRO A 131 -1.03 5.53 -27.01
C PRO A 131 -0.44 4.75 -28.19
N ASP A 132 -1.22 3.82 -28.73
CA ASP A 132 -0.89 2.97 -29.90
C ASP A 132 0.24 1.96 -29.68
N LEU A 133 0.79 1.85 -28.48
CA LEU A 133 1.75 0.80 -28.16
C LEU A 133 1.02 -0.51 -27.83
N THR A 134 1.08 -1.49 -28.73
CA THR A 134 0.26 -2.72 -28.67
C THR A 134 0.90 -3.87 -27.89
N ARG A 135 2.16 -3.72 -27.48
CA ARG A 135 2.90 -4.76 -26.74
C ARG A 135 3.62 -4.16 -25.53
N PRO A 136 3.83 -4.96 -24.47
CA PRO A 136 4.58 -4.50 -23.30
C PRO A 136 6.01 -4.11 -23.69
N LEU A 137 6.51 -3.03 -23.06
CA LEU A 137 7.90 -2.58 -23.17
C LEU A 137 8.83 -3.52 -22.42
N ASN A 138 10.03 -3.68 -22.97
CA ASN A 138 11.18 -4.22 -22.28
C ASN A 138 12.03 -3.05 -21.77
N LEU A 139 12.35 -3.05 -20.48
CA LEU A 139 13.23 -2.04 -19.87
C LEU A 139 14.32 -2.73 -19.04
N SER A 140 15.53 -2.19 -19.10
CA SER A 140 16.62 -2.59 -18.21
C SER A 140 16.75 -1.63 -17.03
N GLY A 141 17.39 -2.07 -15.94
CA GLY A 141 17.49 -1.28 -14.72
C GLY A 141 18.22 0.04 -14.89
N ASP A 142 19.28 0.06 -15.72
CA ASP A 142 20.02 1.26 -16.09
C ASP A 142 19.17 2.25 -16.90
N VAL A 143 18.36 1.76 -17.84
CA VAL A 143 17.44 2.59 -18.62
C VAL A 143 16.35 3.18 -17.71
N ILE A 144 15.77 2.40 -16.81
CA ILE A 144 14.80 2.90 -15.83
C ILE A 144 15.45 3.97 -14.95
N ALA A 145 16.63 3.71 -14.41
CA ALA A 145 17.35 4.69 -13.59
C ALA A 145 17.62 5.99 -14.36
N ASP A 146 18.06 5.91 -15.60
CA ASP A 146 18.36 7.10 -16.42
C ASP A 146 17.10 7.88 -16.82
N ILE A 147 15.92 7.24 -16.95
CA ILE A 147 14.65 7.94 -17.10
C ILE A 147 14.34 8.77 -15.84
N PHE A 148 14.41 8.15 -14.64
CA PHE A 148 14.11 8.83 -13.38
C PHE A 148 15.20 9.83 -12.95
N LEU A 149 16.41 9.72 -13.49
CA LEU A 149 17.47 10.73 -13.37
C LEU A 149 17.32 11.90 -14.37
N GLY A 150 16.34 11.83 -15.30
CA GLY A 150 16.15 12.84 -16.34
C GLY A 150 17.21 12.82 -17.45
N LYS A 151 17.98 11.73 -17.59
CA LYS A 151 18.96 11.57 -18.66
C LYS A 151 18.34 10.99 -19.95
N ILE A 152 17.29 10.21 -19.82
CA ILE A 152 16.42 9.77 -20.91
C ILE A 152 15.11 10.53 -20.79
N THR A 153 14.85 11.40 -21.76
CA THR A 153 13.69 12.31 -21.72
C THR A 153 12.64 12.06 -22.79
N LYS A 154 12.94 11.16 -23.75
CA LYS A 154 12.05 10.88 -24.87
C LYS A 154 11.78 9.39 -25.02
N TRP A 155 10.57 9.04 -25.42
CA TRP A 155 10.16 7.65 -25.63
C TRP A 155 10.96 6.95 -26.74
N ASN A 156 11.34 7.68 -27.78
CA ASN A 156 12.15 7.15 -28.90
C ASN A 156 13.67 7.23 -28.68
N ASP A 157 14.13 7.44 -27.44
CA ASP A 157 15.57 7.36 -27.12
C ASP A 157 16.14 6.02 -27.60
N SER A 158 17.33 6.06 -28.19
CA SER A 158 17.96 4.87 -28.78
C SER A 158 18.15 3.72 -27.78
N ARG A 159 18.31 4.01 -26.50
CA ARG A 159 18.47 3.01 -25.43
C ARG A 159 17.15 2.29 -25.14
N ILE A 160 16.02 2.98 -25.22
CA ILE A 160 14.69 2.34 -25.13
C ILE A 160 14.42 1.56 -26.43
N ALA A 161 14.69 2.17 -27.59
CA ALA A 161 14.41 1.56 -28.89
C ALA A 161 15.20 0.27 -29.11
N SER A 162 16.46 0.22 -28.68
CA SER A 162 17.31 -0.99 -28.81
C SER A 162 16.78 -2.20 -28.03
N LEU A 163 16.08 -1.97 -26.90
CA LEU A 163 15.44 -3.02 -26.10
C LEU A 163 14.08 -3.45 -26.67
N ASN A 164 13.53 -2.68 -27.62
CA ASN A 164 12.16 -2.81 -28.13
C ASN A 164 12.11 -2.83 -29.65
N ALA A 165 12.96 -3.63 -30.29
CA ALA A 165 13.04 -3.70 -31.75
C ALA A 165 11.66 -3.89 -32.40
N GLY A 166 11.34 -3.06 -33.39
CA GLY A 166 10.05 -3.03 -34.08
C GLY A 166 8.89 -2.37 -33.32
N ALA A 167 9.09 -1.83 -32.10
CA ALA A 167 8.09 -0.99 -31.45
C ALA A 167 8.08 0.41 -32.07
N LYS A 168 6.87 0.95 -32.33
CA LYS A 168 6.71 2.32 -32.82
C LYS A 168 6.74 3.28 -31.61
N LEU A 169 7.92 3.64 -31.16
CA LEU A 169 8.08 4.59 -30.06
C LEU A 169 7.95 6.03 -30.57
N PRO A 170 7.08 6.85 -29.95
CA PRO A 170 6.85 8.22 -30.40
C PRO A 170 7.99 9.17 -30.02
N ALA A 171 8.25 10.18 -30.84
CA ALA A 171 9.17 11.28 -30.52
C ALA A 171 8.54 12.28 -29.53
N ARG A 172 8.07 11.76 -28.39
CA ARG A 172 7.43 12.52 -27.32
C ARG A 172 8.26 12.47 -26.05
N ASP A 173 8.15 13.52 -25.24
CA ASP A 173 8.82 13.56 -23.94
C ASP A 173 8.16 12.58 -22.99
N ILE A 174 8.97 12.00 -22.10
CA ILE A 174 8.51 11.13 -21.00
C ILE A 174 8.15 12.03 -19.83
N LEU A 175 6.90 12.01 -19.41
CA LEU A 175 6.48 12.61 -18.17
C LEU A 175 6.60 11.59 -17.04
N VAL A 176 7.58 11.76 -16.16
CA VAL A 176 7.81 10.87 -15.01
C VAL A 176 6.80 11.17 -13.91
N VAL A 177 6.23 10.12 -13.32
CA VAL A 177 5.36 10.21 -12.14
C VAL A 177 5.95 9.37 -11.01
N HIS A 178 6.14 9.96 -9.85
CA HIS A 178 6.69 9.32 -8.66
C HIS A 178 5.79 9.53 -7.44
N ARG A 179 6.09 8.90 -6.32
CA ARG A 179 5.35 9.08 -5.06
C ARG A 179 5.73 10.40 -4.39
N SER A 180 4.73 11.03 -3.77
CA SER A 180 4.87 12.29 -3.02
C SER A 180 4.74 12.12 -1.50
N ASP A 181 4.47 10.91 -1.03
CA ASP A 181 4.34 10.53 0.37
C ASP A 181 5.49 9.62 0.82
N GLY A 182 5.66 9.41 2.11
CA GLY A 182 6.59 8.43 2.67
C GLY A 182 6.19 7.02 2.30
N SER A 183 6.79 6.48 1.23
CA SER A 183 6.31 5.31 0.49
C SER A 183 7.25 4.10 0.59
N GLY A 184 6.69 2.95 1.01
CA GLY A 184 7.39 1.67 0.91
C GLY A 184 7.58 1.22 -0.54
N THR A 185 6.62 1.51 -1.43
CA THR A 185 6.77 1.24 -2.87
C THR A 185 7.97 2.02 -3.45
N THR A 186 8.16 3.29 -3.03
CA THR A 186 9.36 4.07 -3.36
C THR A 186 10.63 3.43 -2.80
N TYR A 187 10.57 2.93 -1.56
CA TYR A 187 11.71 2.25 -0.96
C TYR A 187 12.14 1.03 -1.77
N ILE A 188 11.22 0.14 -2.14
CA ILE A 188 11.49 -1.04 -2.97
C ILE A 188 12.08 -0.63 -4.31
N PHE A 189 11.45 0.34 -4.98
CA PHE A 189 11.86 0.85 -6.27
C PHE A 189 13.27 1.44 -6.23
N SER A 190 13.54 2.30 -5.25
CA SER A 190 14.84 2.95 -5.10
C SER A 190 15.94 1.99 -4.63
N ASP A 191 15.60 0.96 -3.86
CA ASP A 191 16.50 -0.13 -3.48
C ASP A 191 16.97 -0.89 -4.73
N TYR A 192 16.03 -1.25 -5.61
CA TYR A 192 16.36 -1.86 -6.89
C TYR A 192 17.24 -0.96 -7.76
N LEU A 193 16.88 0.31 -7.93
CA LEU A 193 17.66 1.24 -8.74
C LEU A 193 19.07 1.46 -8.18
N ALA A 194 19.22 1.51 -6.86
CA ALA A 194 20.54 1.60 -6.22
C ALA A 194 21.39 0.34 -6.43
N ALA A 195 20.75 -0.83 -6.50
CA ALA A 195 21.44 -2.10 -6.76
C ALA A 195 21.95 -2.23 -8.20
N VAL A 196 21.30 -1.57 -9.20
CA VAL A 196 21.60 -1.74 -10.62
C VAL A 196 22.20 -0.51 -11.29
N SER A 197 22.23 0.64 -10.64
CA SER A 197 22.75 1.90 -11.17
C SER A 197 23.63 2.63 -10.17
N PRO A 198 24.96 2.66 -10.38
CA PRO A 198 25.87 3.45 -9.54
C PRO A 198 25.53 4.95 -9.50
N ALA A 199 25.04 5.51 -10.63
CA ALA A 199 24.60 6.89 -10.70
C ALA A 199 23.37 7.18 -9.83
N TRP A 200 22.45 6.22 -9.73
CA TRP A 200 21.31 6.31 -8.81
C TRP A 200 21.77 6.19 -7.36
N ALA A 201 22.60 5.19 -7.06
CA ALA A 201 23.11 4.93 -5.70
C ALA A 201 23.86 6.12 -5.10
N SER A 202 24.66 6.82 -5.92
CA SER A 202 25.42 8.02 -5.49
C SER A 202 24.63 9.33 -5.54
N GLY A 203 23.47 9.34 -6.21
CA GLY A 203 22.57 10.48 -6.35
C GLY A 203 21.38 10.40 -5.41
N PRO A 204 20.16 10.07 -5.92
CA PRO A 204 18.95 9.98 -5.10
C PRO A 204 19.04 8.94 -3.98
N GLY A 205 19.74 7.82 -4.22
CA GLY A 205 19.92 6.74 -3.27
C GLY A 205 18.66 5.92 -3.01
N LYS A 206 18.57 5.35 -1.81
CA LYS A 206 17.51 4.47 -1.34
C LYS A 206 16.75 5.10 -0.18
N GLY A 207 15.41 5.12 -0.24
CA GLY A 207 14.60 5.66 0.84
C GLY A 207 13.10 5.57 0.59
N LYS A 208 12.31 5.82 1.65
CA LYS A 208 10.85 5.99 1.58
C LYS A 208 10.46 7.35 0.99
N GLU A 209 11.32 8.33 1.15
CA GLU A 209 11.22 9.69 0.61
C GLU A 209 12.53 10.03 -0.07
N LEU A 210 12.45 10.59 -1.27
CA LEU A 210 13.61 10.92 -2.08
C LEU A 210 13.53 12.35 -2.59
N LYS A 211 14.66 12.95 -2.83
CA LYS A 211 14.77 14.19 -3.60
C LYS A 211 14.78 13.81 -5.08
N TRP A 212 13.60 13.77 -5.67
CA TRP A 212 13.44 13.37 -7.07
C TRP A 212 14.07 14.37 -8.03
N PRO A 213 14.90 13.89 -8.99
CA PRO A 213 15.50 14.77 -9.99
C PRO A 213 14.49 15.36 -10.97
N VAL A 214 13.47 14.57 -11.34
CA VAL A 214 12.43 14.93 -12.32
C VAL A 214 11.09 14.30 -11.94
N GLY A 215 10.02 14.81 -12.51
CA GLY A 215 8.70 14.19 -12.44
C GLY A 215 7.70 14.94 -11.58
N LEU A 216 6.49 14.39 -11.55
CA LEU A 216 5.35 14.88 -10.77
C LEU A 216 5.05 13.90 -9.63
N GLY A 217 4.65 14.44 -8.49
CA GLY A 217 4.28 13.64 -7.32
C GLY A 217 2.83 13.16 -7.36
N GLY A 218 2.61 11.85 -7.11
CA GLY A 218 1.31 11.24 -6.87
C GLY A 218 1.23 10.69 -5.45
N LYS A 219 0.16 11.00 -4.71
CA LYS A 219 -0.04 10.46 -3.35
C LYS A 219 -0.59 9.03 -3.44
N GLY A 220 0.09 8.09 -2.79
CA GLY A 220 -0.27 6.67 -2.80
C GLY A 220 -0.01 5.98 -4.16
N ASN A 221 -0.18 4.66 -4.21
CA ASN A 221 -0.18 3.93 -5.48
C ASN A 221 -1.34 4.38 -6.38
N GLU A 222 -2.50 4.67 -5.79
CA GLU A 222 -3.69 5.18 -6.46
C GLU A 222 -3.45 6.51 -7.16
N GLY A 223 -2.74 7.45 -6.51
CA GLY A 223 -2.42 8.75 -7.10
C GLY A 223 -1.47 8.65 -8.28
N VAL A 224 -0.45 7.80 -8.21
CA VAL A 224 0.45 7.54 -9.34
C VAL A 224 -0.29 6.83 -10.47
N ALA A 225 -1.05 5.75 -10.18
CA ALA A 225 -1.83 5.04 -11.18
C ALA A 225 -2.84 5.95 -11.89
N GLY A 226 -3.53 6.82 -11.13
CA GLY A 226 -4.48 7.79 -11.66
C GLY A 226 -3.84 8.79 -12.62
N GLN A 227 -2.68 9.36 -12.26
CA GLN A 227 -1.96 10.30 -13.13
C GLN A 227 -1.47 9.62 -14.42
N VAL A 228 -0.89 8.41 -14.32
CA VAL A 228 -0.44 7.65 -15.49
C VAL A 228 -1.63 7.34 -16.41
N LYS A 229 -2.76 6.90 -15.85
CA LYS A 229 -3.95 6.57 -16.63
C LYS A 229 -4.53 7.77 -17.41
N GLN A 230 -4.54 8.94 -16.78
CA GLN A 230 -5.17 10.13 -17.33
C GLN A 230 -4.27 10.92 -18.29
N THR A 231 -2.95 10.79 -18.19
CA THR A 231 -2.00 11.63 -18.91
C THR A 231 -1.19 10.81 -19.91
N PRO A 232 -1.37 11.01 -21.22
CA PRO A 232 -0.56 10.35 -22.25
C PRO A 232 0.94 10.65 -22.09
N TYR A 233 1.75 9.70 -22.50
CA TYR A 233 3.23 9.76 -22.50
C TYR A 233 3.86 9.80 -21.09
N THR A 234 3.10 9.44 -20.07
CA THR A 234 3.62 9.27 -18.70
C THR A 234 4.26 7.91 -18.49
N LEU A 235 5.19 7.87 -17.55
CA LEU A 235 5.80 6.67 -16.99
C LEU A 235 5.89 6.83 -15.47
N GLY A 236 5.48 5.80 -14.72
CA GLY A 236 5.56 5.79 -13.27
C GLY A 236 5.79 4.39 -12.73
N TYR A 237 5.77 4.25 -11.42
CA TYR A 237 5.85 2.96 -10.75
C TYR A 237 4.74 2.82 -9.71
N VAL A 238 4.14 1.63 -9.65
CA VAL A 238 3.09 1.27 -8.69
C VAL A 238 3.23 -0.20 -8.30
N GLU A 239 2.50 -0.62 -7.28
CA GLU A 239 2.32 -2.04 -7.02
C GLU A 239 1.45 -2.69 -8.11
N LEU A 240 1.68 -3.97 -8.42
CA LEU A 240 1.08 -4.69 -9.56
C LEU A 240 -0.44 -4.68 -9.56
N ALA A 241 -1.11 -4.89 -8.42
CA ALA A 241 -2.56 -4.88 -8.34
C ALA A 241 -3.15 -3.54 -8.81
N TYR A 242 -2.48 -2.41 -8.51
CA TYR A 242 -2.93 -1.09 -8.99
C TYR A 242 -2.81 -0.93 -10.50
N ALA A 243 -1.75 -1.46 -11.10
CA ALA A 243 -1.62 -1.44 -12.56
C ALA A 243 -2.74 -2.26 -13.20
N ASN A 244 -3.00 -3.46 -12.71
CA ASN A 244 -4.01 -4.37 -13.24
C ASN A 244 -5.43 -3.82 -13.06
N GLN A 245 -5.78 -3.34 -11.86
CA GLN A 245 -7.10 -2.74 -11.57
C GLN A 245 -7.39 -1.51 -12.45
N ASN A 246 -6.35 -0.74 -12.77
CA ASN A 246 -6.48 0.42 -13.66
C ASN A 246 -6.30 0.08 -15.14
N LYS A 247 -6.05 -1.19 -15.49
CA LYS A 247 -5.78 -1.66 -16.85
C LYS A 247 -4.60 -0.93 -17.50
N LEU A 248 -3.59 -0.62 -16.70
CA LEU A 248 -2.35 0.00 -17.16
C LEU A 248 -1.36 -1.09 -17.59
N PRO A 249 -0.62 -0.89 -18.68
CA PRO A 249 0.44 -1.81 -19.07
C PRO A 249 1.58 -1.76 -18.04
N ALA A 250 2.21 -2.92 -17.83
CA ALA A 250 3.43 -3.07 -17.06
C ALA A 250 4.58 -3.51 -17.96
N ALA A 251 5.74 -2.88 -17.83
CA ALA A 251 6.93 -3.26 -18.58
C ALA A 251 7.51 -4.58 -18.07
N LYS A 252 8.10 -5.35 -18.97
CA LYS A 252 9.03 -6.42 -18.61
C LYS A 252 10.36 -5.80 -18.20
N VAL A 253 10.91 -6.25 -17.09
CA VAL A 253 12.17 -5.71 -16.58
C VAL A 253 13.27 -6.76 -16.68
N LYS A 254 14.45 -6.34 -17.16
CA LYS A 254 15.62 -7.20 -17.28
C LYS A 254 16.13 -7.54 -15.88
N ASN A 255 16.19 -8.83 -15.55
CA ASN A 255 16.64 -9.32 -14.25
C ASN A 255 18.16 -9.60 -14.20
N ALA A 256 18.66 -10.04 -13.05
CA ALA A 256 20.06 -10.35 -12.82
C ALA A 256 20.61 -11.46 -13.74
N ALA A 257 19.75 -12.37 -14.23
CA ALA A 257 20.11 -13.39 -15.21
C ALA A 257 20.07 -12.88 -16.67
N GLY A 258 19.78 -11.60 -16.90
CA GLY A 258 19.71 -11.01 -18.23
C GLY A 258 18.40 -11.24 -18.99
N GLN A 259 17.40 -11.84 -18.37
CA GLN A 259 16.10 -12.12 -18.98
C GLN A 259 15.11 -10.98 -18.75
N PHE A 260 14.26 -10.68 -19.76
CA PHE A 260 13.14 -9.76 -19.61
C PHE A 260 11.93 -10.48 -19.01
N VAL A 261 11.67 -10.24 -17.74
CA VAL A 261 10.63 -10.92 -16.97
C VAL A 261 9.42 -10.02 -16.81
N ALA A 262 8.22 -10.55 -17.08
CA ALA A 262 6.95 -9.89 -16.81
C ALA A 262 6.62 -10.00 -15.31
N PRO A 263 6.03 -8.94 -14.70
CA PRO A 263 5.52 -9.04 -13.34
C PRO A 263 4.28 -9.95 -13.32
N ALA A 264 4.38 -11.03 -12.58
CA ALA A 264 3.31 -12.00 -12.38
C ALA A 264 3.59 -12.82 -11.11
N ILE A 265 2.56 -13.43 -10.54
CA ILE A 265 2.70 -14.25 -9.32
C ILE A 265 3.85 -15.26 -9.42
N PRO A 266 3.98 -16.04 -10.52
CA PRO A 266 5.11 -16.99 -10.61
C PRO A 266 6.48 -16.31 -10.56
N SER A 267 6.66 -15.15 -11.20
CA SER A 267 7.94 -14.45 -11.22
C SER A 267 8.26 -13.74 -9.90
N ILE A 268 7.23 -13.31 -9.16
CA ILE A 268 7.35 -12.78 -7.78
C ILE A 268 7.74 -13.92 -6.83
N THR A 269 7.10 -15.09 -6.96
CA THR A 269 7.42 -16.28 -6.17
C THR A 269 8.86 -16.77 -6.45
N ALA A 270 9.30 -16.73 -7.72
CA ALA A 270 10.67 -17.06 -8.09
C ALA A 270 11.70 -16.11 -7.43
N ALA A 271 11.37 -14.81 -7.33
CA ALA A 271 12.23 -13.85 -6.63
C ALA A 271 12.33 -14.16 -5.13
N ALA A 272 11.22 -14.53 -4.48
CA ALA A 272 11.22 -14.94 -3.08
C ALA A 272 12.02 -16.24 -2.86
N ALA A 273 11.87 -17.23 -3.73
CA ALA A 273 12.63 -18.48 -3.67
C ALA A 273 14.14 -18.24 -3.78
N GLY A 274 14.57 -17.33 -4.67
CA GLY A 274 15.97 -16.94 -4.81
C GLY A 274 16.56 -16.20 -3.60
N ALA A 275 15.73 -15.79 -2.65
CA ALA A 275 16.14 -15.06 -1.44
C ALA A 275 15.84 -15.83 -0.13
N ILE A 276 15.36 -17.08 -0.22
CA ILE A 276 14.91 -17.85 0.96
C ILE A 276 16.03 -18.03 1.99
N GLU A 277 17.28 -18.14 1.56
CA GLU A 277 18.44 -18.25 2.44
C GLU A 277 18.64 -17.05 3.36
N LYS A 278 18.06 -15.90 3.01
CA LYS A 278 18.07 -14.67 3.83
C LYS A 278 17.00 -14.69 4.94
N LEU A 279 16.20 -15.75 5.01
CA LEU A 279 15.08 -15.92 5.94
C LEU A 279 15.27 -17.13 6.88
N PRO A 280 16.41 -17.24 7.61
CA PRO A 280 16.56 -18.31 8.59
C PRO A 280 15.52 -18.15 9.73
N PRO A 281 15.24 -19.17 10.52
CA PRO A 281 14.27 -19.12 11.62
C PRO A 281 14.53 -18.02 12.66
N THR A 282 15.78 -17.57 12.76
CA THR A 282 16.21 -16.49 13.67
C THR A 282 16.09 -15.09 13.06
N THR A 283 15.61 -14.97 11.81
CA THR A 283 15.48 -13.68 11.13
C THR A 283 14.48 -12.76 11.83
N ASP A 284 14.74 -11.46 11.77
CA ASP A 284 13.76 -10.43 12.11
C ASP A 284 12.87 -10.03 10.93
N TYR A 285 13.01 -10.71 9.79
CA TYR A 285 12.30 -10.50 8.52
C TYR A 285 12.55 -9.15 7.83
N ARG A 286 13.50 -8.35 8.27
CA ARG A 286 13.88 -7.07 7.64
C ARG A 286 14.85 -7.29 6.48
N VAL A 287 14.39 -7.97 5.43
CA VAL A 287 15.23 -8.38 4.30
C VAL A 287 14.76 -7.74 3.00
N SER A 288 15.71 -7.48 2.10
CA SER A 288 15.43 -7.07 0.72
C SER A 288 15.61 -8.27 -0.21
N ILE A 289 14.65 -8.42 -1.13
CA ILE A 289 14.68 -9.44 -2.19
C ILE A 289 14.73 -8.82 -3.59
N VAL A 290 15.00 -7.51 -3.69
CA VAL A 290 15.18 -6.86 -5.00
C VAL A 290 16.38 -7.47 -5.72
N ASN A 291 16.30 -7.53 -7.04
CA ASN A 291 17.32 -8.10 -7.92
C ASN A 291 17.74 -9.53 -7.52
N ALA A 292 16.78 -10.32 -7.00
CA ALA A 292 17.02 -11.71 -6.61
C ALA A 292 17.58 -12.54 -7.79
N PRO A 293 18.45 -13.52 -7.53
CA PRO A 293 18.96 -14.41 -8.57
C PRO A 293 17.84 -15.31 -9.10
N GLY A 294 18.04 -15.80 -10.32
CA GLY A 294 17.14 -16.74 -11.01
C GLY A 294 16.61 -16.18 -12.33
N PRO A 295 16.50 -17.05 -13.37
CA PRO A 295 16.11 -16.60 -14.70
C PRO A 295 14.66 -16.12 -14.80
N GLU A 296 13.79 -16.58 -13.91
CA GLU A 296 12.37 -16.21 -13.90
C GLU A 296 12.03 -15.16 -12.82
N ALA A 297 12.98 -14.77 -11.97
CA ALA A 297 12.76 -13.84 -10.89
C ALA A 297 12.45 -12.42 -11.41
N TYR A 298 11.30 -11.85 -11.00
CA TYR A 298 11.00 -10.45 -11.29
C TYR A 298 11.83 -9.56 -10.36
N PRO A 299 12.63 -8.60 -10.91
CA PRO A 299 13.69 -7.98 -10.12
C PRO A 299 13.22 -6.94 -9.10
N ILE A 300 11.98 -6.44 -9.20
CA ILE A 300 11.46 -5.42 -8.27
C ILE A 300 10.36 -6.02 -7.40
N SER A 301 10.68 -7.16 -6.79
CA SER A 301 9.79 -7.88 -5.87
C SER A 301 10.13 -7.58 -4.41
N SER A 302 9.14 -7.61 -3.54
CA SER A 302 9.31 -7.40 -2.11
C SER A 302 8.20 -8.05 -1.29
N PHE A 303 8.49 -8.25 -0.01
CA PHE A 303 7.47 -8.41 1.01
C PHE A 303 6.79 -7.08 1.33
N THR A 304 5.63 -7.15 1.96
CA THR A 304 5.04 -6.07 2.77
C THR A 304 4.82 -6.61 4.19
N TRP A 305 4.91 -5.75 5.19
CA TRP A 305 4.93 -6.16 6.59
C TRP A 305 3.81 -5.51 7.39
N LEU A 306 3.20 -6.27 8.29
CA LEU A 306 2.58 -5.73 9.49
C LEU A 306 3.66 -5.44 10.53
N LEU A 307 3.56 -4.28 11.14
CA LEU A 307 4.42 -3.80 12.21
C LEU A 307 3.61 -3.80 13.50
N VAL A 308 4.08 -4.56 14.49
CA VAL A 308 3.31 -4.82 15.71
C VAL A 308 4.22 -4.66 16.93
N TYR A 309 3.76 -3.99 17.96
CA TYR A 309 4.47 -3.99 19.23
C TYR A 309 4.56 -5.41 19.81
N GLN A 310 5.74 -5.78 20.27
CA GLN A 310 5.92 -7.08 20.93
C GLN A 310 5.07 -7.20 22.20
N ARG A 311 4.90 -6.12 22.96
CA ARG A 311 3.99 -6.05 24.10
C ARG A 311 2.74 -5.28 23.69
N GLN A 312 1.58 -5.91 23.78
CA GLN A 312 0.28 -5.30 23.56
C GLN A 312 -0.27 -4.73 24.88
N PRO A 313 -0.47 -3.41 24.98
CA PRO A 313 -0.90 -2.79 26.23
C PRO A 313 -2.36 -3.13 26.59
N ASP A 314 -3.21 -3.32 25.59
CA ASP A 314 -4.61 -3.70 25.74
C ASP A 314 -4.75 -5.21 25.42
N ALA A 315 -5.14 -6.00 26.43
CA ALA A 315 -5.26 -7.44 26.29
C ALA A 315 -6.34 -7.87 25.29
N THR A 316 -7.46 -7.16 25.25
CA THR A 316 -8.57 -7.45 24.33
C THR A 316 -8.17 -7.17 22.87
N LYS A 317 -7.61 -6.00 22.61
CA LYS A 317 -7.11 -5.63 21.28
C LYS A 317 -5.93 -6.50 20.85
N GLY A 318 -5.01 -6.76 21.76
CA GLY A 318 -3.85 -7.62 21.49
C GLY A 318 -4.26 -9.04 21.08
N LYS A 319 -5.25 -9.61 21.78
CA LYS A 319 -5.82 -10.91 21.40
C LYS A 319 -6.47 -10.86 20.01
N LYS A 320 -7.32 -9.88 19.75
CA LYS A 320 -7.97 -9.71 18.43
C LYS A 320 -6.96 -9.54 17.31
N LEU A 321 -5.87 -8.81 17.54
CA LEU A 321 -4.80 -8.61 16.55
C LEU A 321 -4.06 -9.92 16.25
N VAL A 322 -3.68 -10.68 17.27
CA VAL A 322 -3.02 -11.98 17.11
C VAL A 322 -3.93 -12.99 16.40
N ASP A 323 -5.22 -13.02 16.75
CA ASP A 323 -6.22 -13.90 16.12
C ASP A 323 -6.42 -13.51 14.63
N PHE A 324 -6.51 -12.22 14.31
CA PHE A 324 -6.56 -11.74 12.93
C PHE A 324 -5.31 -12.14 12.15
N MET A 325 -4.11 -11.91 12.69
CA MET A 325 -2.86 -12.26 12.01
C MET A 325 -2.75 -13.77 11.77
N ARG A 326 -3.15 -14.58 12.73
CA ARG A 326 -3.20 -16.05 12.58
C ARG A 326 -4.13 -16.45 11.43
N TRP A 327 -5.33 -15.88 11.38
CA TRP A 327 -6.27 -16.12 10.30
C TRP A 327 -5.72 -15.66 8.94
N ALA A 328 -5.08 -14.48 8.89
CA ALA A 328 -4.48 -13.94 7.68
C ALA A 328 -3.39 -14.84 7.10
N PHE A 329 -2.53 -15.43 7.96
CA PHE A 329 -1.45 -16.35 7.57
C PHE A 329 -1.90 -17.79 7.30
N THR A 330 -3.19 -18.09 7.46
CA THR A 330 -3.76 -19.40 7.18
C THR A 330 -4.86 -19.31 6.12
N GLU A 331 -6.07 -18.99 6.52
CA GLU A 331 -7.23 -18.93 5.63
C GLU A 331 -7.21 -17.72 4.69
N GLY A 332 -6.77 -16.56 5.19
CA GLY A 332 -6.74 -15.29 4.45
C GLY A 332 -5.80 -15.32 3.26
N GLU A 333 -4.72 -16.10 3.34
CA GLU A 333 -3.70 -16.20 2.29
C GLU A 333 -4.27 -16.69 0.95
N ALA A 334 -5.34 -17.49 0.96
CA ALA A 334 -6.02 -17.96 -0.25
C ALA A 334 -6.53 -16.80 -1.15
N SER A 335 -6.77 -15.62 -0.58
CA SER A 335 -7.19 -14.43 -1.32
C SER A 335 -6.05 -13.71 -2.04
N ALA A 336 -4.78 -14.00 -1.74
CA ALA A 336 -3.64 -13.25 -2.25
C ALA A 336 -3.56 -13.32 -3.79
N ALA A 337 -3.59 -14.51 -4.34
CA ALA A 337 -3.43 -14.74 -5.78
C ALA A 337 -4.54 -14.07 -6.62
N VAL A 338 -5.76 -14.01 -6.10
CA VAL A 338 -6.91 -13.38 -6.79
C VAL A 338 -6.72 -11.86 -6.93
N LEU A 339 -5.88 -11.28 -6.07
CA LEU A 339 -5.60 -9.83 -6.03
C LEU A 339 -4.18 -9.50 -6.49
N ASP A 340 -3.57 -10.38 -7.29
CA ASP A 340 -2.22 -10.19 -7.89
C ASP A 340 -1.05 -10.20 -6.87
N TYR A 341 -1.26 -10.71 -5.64
CA TYR A 341 -0.19 -10.92 -4.67
C TYR A 341 0.28 -12.37 -4.68
N ALA A 342 1.57 -12.59 -4.56
CA ALA A 342 2.10 -13.94 -4.36
C ALA A 342 2.00 -14.31 -2.88
N PRO A 343 1.54 -15.54 -2.57
CA PRO A 343 1.53 -16.04 -1.19
C PRO A 343 2.96 -16.17 -0.66
N LEU A 344 3.08 -16.15 0.66
CA LEU A 344 4.36 -16.41 1.31
C LEU A 344 4.83 -17.85 1.05
N PRO A 345 6.15 -18.11 0.97
CA PRO A 345 6.63 -19.48 0.97
C PRO A 345 6.13 -20.24 2.22
N ALA A 346 5.67 -21.47 2.07
CA ALA A 346 5.04 -22.23 3.14
C ALA A 346 5.90 -22.32 4.42
N ALA A 347 7.22 -22.46 4.27
CA ALA A 347 8.15 -22.46 5.40
C ALA A 347 8.12 -21.13 6.18
N VAL A 348 7.99 -20.00 5.48
CA VAL A 348 7.86 -18.67 6.10
C VAL A 348 6.53 -18.55 6.84
N GLY A 349 5.43 -18.99 6.22
CA GLY A 349 4.11 -19.02 6.87
C GLY A 349 4.11 -19.78 8.18
N THR A 350 4.72 -20.98 8.22
CA THR A 350 4.87 -21.78 9.45
C THR A 350 5.65 -21.02 10.53
N GLN A 351 6.79 -20.44 10.19
CA GLN A 351 7.60 -19.64 11.12
C GLN A 351 6.84 -18.43 11.67
N LEU A 352 6.01 -17.78 10.85
CA LEU A 352 5.21 -16.64 11.30
C LEU A 352 4.13 -17.05 12.30
N ILE A 353 3.48 -18.19 12.11
CA ILE A 353 2.51 -18.73 13.08
C ILE A 353 3.17 -18.98 14.42
N GLU A 354 4.38 -19.57 14.42
CA GLU A 354 5.17 -19.78 15.65
C GLU A 354 5.58 -18.43 16.27
N ARG A 355 6.01 -17.47 15.44
CA ARG A 355 6.41 -16.13 15.88
C ARG A 355 5.27 -15.34 16.54
N LEU A 356 3.99 -15.59 16.20
CA LEU A 356 2.87 -14.96 16.89
C LEU A 356 2.88 -15.20 18.41
N ALA A 357 3.42 -16.33 18.86
CA ALA A 357 3.55 -16.64 20.28
C ALA A 357 4.55 -15.72 21.02
N THR A 358 5.39 -14.99 20.30
CA THR A 358 6.32 -14.01 20.91
C THR A 358 5.64 -12.67 21.24
N ILE A 359 4.41 -12.44 20.75
CA ILE A 359 3.62 -11.26 21.09
C ILE A 359 3.05 -11.46 22.50
N GLN A 360 3.46 -10.60 23.41
CA GLN A 360 3.02 -10.58 24.78
C GLN A 360 1.70 -9.82 24.90
N VAL A 361 0.61 -10.55 25.04
CA VAL A 361 -0.71 -9.96 25.34
C VAL A 361 -0.86 -9.89 26.85
N GLY A 362 -1.11 -8.67 27.37
CA GLY A 362 -1.31 -8.48 28.82
C GLY A 362 -2.48 -9.31 29.33
N THR A 363 -2.49 -9.64 30.62
CA THR A 363 -3.68 -10.23 31.29
C THR A 363 -4.76 -9.14 31.31
N ALA A 364 -5.99 -9.51 30.92
CA ALA A 364 -7.16 -8.63 31.15
C ALA A 364 -7.26 -8.34 32.64
N SER A 365 -7.17 -7.06 33.01
CA SER A 365 -7.37 -6.61 34.39
C SER A 365 -8.86 -6.64 34.74
#